data_898cbeaca82dbabf6412eb009ab66996
#
_entry.id   898cbeaca82dbabf6412eb009ab66996
#
_cell.length_a   1.000
_cell.length_b   1.000
_cell.length_c   1.000
_cell.angle_alpha   90.00
_cell.angle_beta   90.00
_cell.angle_gamma   90.00
#
_symmetry.space_group_name_H-M   'P 1'
#
loop_
_entity.id
_entity.type
_entity.pdbx_description
1 polymer ?
#
loop_
_entity_poly.entity_id
_entity_poly.type
_entity_poly.pdbx_seq_one_letter_code
_entity_poly.pdbx_strand_id
1 'polypeptide(L)'
;MENKPILVVDDEKNIRLTMSQSLEPLEIPVQTAVNGEEALQKLQRESFGLVFLDLKMPGMDGMEVLRRIKDDWPKTRVIIITAHGTIESAVEAMKLGAVDFIQKPFSPGEIRELATTVLEREALDEENAIDYRSLIELAKRHISDRSFALARETARKAIAADPAQAEAYNLLGALLEIKGDRLEAQKFYRAALDIDPTFKAAWANLDRTTSWDKFGKIDLGPDSSDTQSRDDTGKEGQHEE
;
A
#
# COMPACT_ATOMS: atom_id res chain seq x y z
N MET A 1 -10.04 -1.83 -15.83
CA MET A 1 -8.71 -1.86 -15.16
C MET A 1 -7.76 -2.57 -16.11
N GLU A 2 -6.59 -2.01 -16.42
CA GLU A 2 -5.57 -2.75 -17.18
C GLU A 2 -5.05 -3.86 -16.28
N ASN A 3 -5.31 -5.12 -16.65
CA ASN A 3 -4.75 -6.25 -15.95
C ASN A 3 -3.23 -6.25 -16.15
N LYS A 4 -2.49 -5.90 -15.09
CA LYS A 4 -1.03 -5.96 -15.11
C LYS A 4 -0.58 -7.39 -15.45
N PRO A 5 0.45 -7.57 -16.30
CA PRO A 5 0.92 -8.89 -16.69
C PRO A 5 1.46 -9.71 -15.50
N ILE A 6 1.52 -11.02 -15.71
CA ILE A 6 2.17 -11.97 -14.81
C ILE A 6 3.57 -12.26 -15.36
N LEU A 7 4.58 -12.29 -14.50
CA LEU A 7 5.94 -12.69 -14.85
C LEU A 7 6.26 -14.07 -14.25
N VAL A 8 6.74 -14.99 -15.07
CA VAL A 8 7.21 -16.32 -14.66
C VAL A 8 8.73 -16.37 -14.78
N VAL A 9 9.42 -16.56 -13.67
CA VAL A 9 10.88 -16.57 -13.58
C VAL A 9 11.37 -17.95 -13.15
N ASP A 10 12.00 -18.68 -14.06
CA ASP A 10 12.47 -20.04 -13.84
C ASP A 10 13.51 -20.38 -14.91
N ASP A 11 14.61 -21.04 -14.60
CA ASP A 11 15.63 -21.38 -15.58
C ASP A 11 15.20 -22.54 -16.48
N GLU A 12 14.29 -23.41 -16.04
CA GLU A 12 13.78 -24.55 -16.76
C GLU A 12 12.74 -24.14 -17.81
N LYS A 13 13.06 -24.29 -19.11
CA LYS A 13 12.14 -23.97 -20.22
C LYS A 13 10.78 -24.66 -20.11
N ASN A 14 10.76 -25.93 -19.69
CA ASN A 14 9.54 -26.70 -19.59
C ASN A 14 8.61 -26.16 -18.49
N ILE A 15 9.17 -25.72 -17.37
CA ILE A 15 8.41 -25.10 -16.28
C ILE A 15 7.77 -23.81 -16.76
N ARG A 16 8.56 -22.90 -17.38
CA ARG A 16 8.01 -21.64 -17.93
C ARG A 16 6.88 -21.89 -18.93
N LEU A 17 7.04 -22.89 -19.83
CA LEU A 17 6.00 -23.23 -20.81
C LEU A 17 4.74 -23.76 -20.12
N THR A 18 4.89 -24.73 -19.21
CA THR A 18 3.76 -25.30 -18.47
C THR A 18 3.01 -24.23 -17.66
N MET A 19 3.72 -23.35 -17.00
CA MET A 19 3.12 -22.24 -16.24
C MET A 19 2.39 -21.27 -17.15
N SER A 20 3.01 -20.85 -18.26
CA SER A 20 2.36 -19.94 -19.22
C SER A 20 1.05 -20.55 -19.75
N GLN A 21 1.05 -21.84 -20.13
CA GLN A 21 -0.15 -22.55 -20.56
C GLN A 21 -1.19 -22.70 -19.43
N SER A 22 -0.73 -22.91 -18.20
CA SER A 22 -1.62 -23.02 -17.04
C SER A 22 -2.35 -21.71 -16.73
N LEU A 23 -1.72 -20.58 -16.99
CA LEU A 23 -2.24 -19.24 -16.73
C LEU A 23 -3.06 -18.65 -17.90
N GLU A 24 -2.95 -19.23 -19.10
CA GLU A 24 -3.66 -18.76 -20.31
C GLU A 24 -5.18 -18.57 -20.08
N PRO A 25 -5.90 -19.46 -19.37
CA PRO A 25 -7.34 -19.28 -19.12
C PRO A 25 -7.71 -18.06 -18.27
N LEU A 26 -6.74 -17.39 -17.63
CA LEU A 26 -6.99 -16.16 -16.88
C LEU A 26 -7.09 -14.91 -17.78
N GLU A 27 -6.78 -15.04 -19.08
CA GLU A 27 -6.79 -13.93 -20.05
C GLU A 27 -5.90 -12.74 -19.64
N ILE A 28 -4.88 -13.00 -18.82
CA ILE A 28 -3.88 -12.02 -18.36
C ILE A 28 -2.59 -12.26 -19.13
N PRO A 29 -1.94 -11.22 -19.69
CA PRO A 29 -0.68 -11.38 -20.37
C PRO A 29 0.39 -12.02 -19.47
N VAL A 30 1.07 -13.06 -19.98
CA VAL A 30 2.13 -13.76 -19.27
C VAL A 30 3.46 -13.53 -19.97
N GLN A 31 4.45 -13.09 -19.24
CA GLN A 31 5.83 -12.98 -19.68
C GLN A 31 6.71 -13.96 -18.92
N THR A 32 7.84 -14.32 -19.50
CA THR A 32 8.78 -15.27 -18.86
C THR A 32 10.17 -14.64 -18.77
N ALA A 33 10.94 -15.01 -17.76
CA ALA A 33 12.36 -14.70 -17.63
C ALA A 33 13.15 -15.97 -17.29
N VAL A 34 14.35 -16.11 -17.79
CA VAL A 34 15.17 -17.33 -17.62
C VAL A 34 16.07 -17.28 -16.41
N ASN A 35 16.19 -16.09 -15.77
CA ASN A 35 17.00 -15.86 -14.58
C ASN A 35 16.56 -14.59 -13.87
N GLY A 36 17.18 -14.31 -12.72
CA GLY A 36 16.85 -13.13 -11.90
C GLY A 36 17.20 -11.81 -12.57
N GLU A 37 18.30 -11.74 -13.30
CA GLU A 37 18.76 -10.53 -13.99
C GLU A 37 17.76 -10.11 -15.08
N GLU A 38 17.27 -11.05 -15.88
CA GLU A 38 16.25 -10.78 -16.90
C GLU A 38 14.92 -10.36 -16.24
N ALA A 39 14.55 -11.00 -15.13
CA ALA A 39 13.35 -10.63 -14.38
C ALA A 39 13.40 -9.18 -13.89
N LEU A 40 14.50 -8.76 -13.28
CA LEU A 40 14.68 -7.38 -12.83
C LEU A 40 14.70 -6.37 -13.97
N GLN A 41 15.33 -6.71 -15.12
CA GLN A 41 15.28 -5.86 -16.31
C GLN A 41 13.86 -5.67 -16.85
N LYS A 42 13.01 -6.69 -16.79
CA LYS A 42 11.60 -6.58 -17.21
C LYS A 42 10.82 -5.71 -16.24
N LEU A 43 11.01 -5.89 -14.94
CA LEU A 43 10.36 -5.09 -13.89
C LEU A 43 10.74 -3.59 -13.97
N GLN A 44 11.95 -3.26 -14.47
CA GLN A 44 12.33 -1.88 -14.75
C GLN A 44 11.59 -1.25 -15.93
N ARG A 45 11.08 -2.05 -16.87
CA ARG A 45 10.44 -1.58 -18.11
C ARG A 45 8.94 -1.49 -18.00
N GLU A 46 8.33 -2.39 -17.20
CA GLU A 46 6.89 -2.40 -16.99
C GLU A 46 6.52 -2.95 -15.62
N SER A 47 5.31 -2.62 -15.16
CA SER A 47 4.79 -3.07 -13.87
C SER A 47 4.09 -4.42 -14.02
N PHE A 48 4.40 -5.36 -13.15
CA PHE A 48 3.76 -6.67 -13.06
C PHE A 48 2.84 -6.73 -11.82
N GLY A 49 1.67 -7.36 -11.96
CA GLY A 49 0.77 -7.60 -10.84
C GLY A 49 1.26 -8.78 -9.98
N LEU A 50 1.75 -9.83 -10.65
CA LEU A 50 2.19 -11.06 -10.01
C LEU A 50 3.48 -11.57 -10.63
N VAL A 51 4.41 -12.04 -9.80
CA VAL A 51 5.64 -12.72 -10.20
C VAL A 51 5.64 -14.12 -9.59
N PHE A 52 5.78 -15.14 -10.41
CA PHE A 52 6.16 -16.48 -9.99
C PHE A 52 7.68 -16.59 -10.08
N LEU A 53 8.36 -16.91 -8.99
CA LEU A 53 9.81 -16.85 -8.88
C LEU A 53 10.40 -18.17 -8.34
N ASP A 54 11.24 -18.82 -9.16
CA ASP A 54 12.02 -19.96 -8.66
C ASP A 54 13.16 -19.44 -7.75
N LEU A 55 13.40 -20.17 -6.66
CA LEU A 55 14.51 -19.89 -5.75
C LEU A 55 15.86 -20.38 -6.29
N LYS A 56 15.86 -21.50 -7.01
CA LYS A 56 17.08 -22.19 -7.44
C LYS A 56 17.36 -21.97 -8.92
N MET A 57 18.00 -20.87 -9.24
CA MET A 57 18.41 -20.53 -10.61
C MET A 57 19.91 -20.31 -10.68
N PRO A 58 20.53 -20.56 -11.86
CA PRO A 58 21.92 -20.13 -12.11
C PRO A 58 22.04 -18.60 -12.08
N GLY A 59 23.14 -18.11 -11.52
CA GLY A 59 23.40 -16.67 -11.42
C GLY A 59 22.85 -16.09 -10.12
N MET A 60 21.94 -15.13 -10.22
CA MET A 60 21.35 -14.47 -9.06
C MET A 60 20.38 -15.41 -8.32
N ASP A 61 20.58 -15.58 -7.02
CA ASP A 61 19.68 -16.37 -6.15
C ASP A 61 18.28 -15.74 -6.13
N GLY A 62 17.23 -16.59 -6.20
CA GLY A 62 15.83 -16.15 -6.15
C GLY A 62 15.49 -15.38 -4.89
N MET A 63 16.10 -15.66 -3.75
CA MET A 63 15.91 -14.87 -2.52
C MET A 63 16.43 -13.45 -2.66
N GLU A 64 17.54 -13.24 -3.36
CA GLU A 64 18.06 -11.91 -3.67
C GLU A 64 17.17 -11.17 -4.66
N VAL A 65 16.62 -11.88 -5.66
CA VAL A 65 15.62 -11.31 -6.59
C VAL A 65 14.38 -10.86 -5.82
N LEU A 66 13.86 -11.71 -4.93
CA LEU A 66 12.70 -11.37 -4.08
C LEU A 66 12.95 -10.10 -3.26
N ARG A 67 14.11 -10.00 -2.60
CA ARG A 67 14.47 -8.82 -1.81
C ARG A 67 14.45 -7.56 -2.67
N ARG A 68 15.09 -7.56 -3.82
CA ARG A 68 15.09 -6.42 -4.76
C ARG A 68 13.70 -6.07 -5.27
N ILE A 69 12.87 -7.08 -5.57
CA ILE A 69 11.48 -6.81 -5.98
C ILE A 69 10.73 -6.10 -4.87
N LYS A 70 10.91 -6.49 -3.61
CA LYS A 70 10.22 -5.87 -2.49
C LYS A 70 10.75 -4.48 -2.14
N ASP A 71 12.04 -4.22 -2.35
CA ASP A 71 12.64 -2.91 -2.14
C ASP A 71 12.23 -1.91 -3.23
N ASP A 72 12.28 -2.31 -4.51
CA ASP A 72 12.08 -1.40 -5.65
C ASP A 72 10.63 -1.38 -6.17
N TRP A 73 9.89 -2.50 -6.04
CA TRP A 73 8.48 -2.66 -6.48
C TRP A 73 7.62 -3.28 -5.38
N PRO A 74 7.41 -2.64 -4.23
CA PRO A 74 6.76 -3.23 -3.06
C PRO A 74 5.32 -3.68 -3.32
N LYS A 75 4.64 -3.11 -4.31
CA LYS A 75 3.28 -3.50 -4.71
C LYS A 75 3.23 -4.78 -5.53
N THR A 76 4.34 -5.21 -6.14
CA THR A 76 4.39 -6.44 -6.94
C THR A 76 4.26 -7.66 -6.03
N ARG A 77 3.27 -8.51 -6.28
CA ARG A 77 3.07 -9.76 -5.54
C ARG A 77 4.06 -10.81 -6.03
N VAL A 78 4.64 -11.58 -5.12
CA VAL A 78 5.60 -12.63 -5.48
C VAL A 78 5.16 -13.94 -4.85
N ILE A 79 4.97 -14.95 -5.69
CA ILE A 79 4.77 -16.35 -5.29
C ILE A 79 6.06 -17.09 -5.57
N ILE A 80 6.56 -17.81 -4.59
CA ILE A 80 7.75 -18.61 -4.72
C ILE A 80 7.42 -19.98 -5.31
N ILE A 81 8.23 -20.43 -6.27
CA ILE A 81 8.19 -21.79 -6.82
C ILE A 81 9.48 -22.47 -6.37
N THR A 82 9.43 -23.70 -5.93
CA THR A 82 10.66 -24.40 -5.54
C THR A 82 10.54 -25.91 -5.65
N ALA A 83 11.59 -26.58 -6.16
CA ALA A 83 11.71 -28.03 -6.16
C ALA A 83 12.21 -28.57 -4.79
N HIS A 84 12.91 -27.74 -4.01
CA HIS A 84 13.58 -28.12 -2.78
C HIS A 84 13.26 -27.14 -1.63
N GLY A 85 11.98 -26.77 -1.49
CA GLY A 85 11.55 -25.91 -0.41
C GLY A 85 11.68 -26.63 0.94
N THR A 86 12.70 -26.31 1.72
CA THR A 86 12.64 -26.58 3.13
C THR A 86 11.66 -25.61 3.79
N ILE A 87 11.08 -26.01 4.92
CA ILE A 87 10.19 -25.11 5.68
C ILE A 87 10.92 -23.79 5.98
N GLU A 88 12.22 -23.85 6.25
CA GLU A 88 13.07 -22.69 6.55
C GLU A 88 13.12 -21.70 5.36
N SER A 89 13.32 -22.17 4.12
CA SER A 89 13.38 -21.31 2.92
C SER A 89 12.02 -20.69 2.60
N ALA A 90 10.92 -21.43 2.80
CA ALA A 90 9.58 -20.89 2.65
C ALA A 90 9.29 -19.79 3.70
N VAL A 91 9.62 -20.05 4.97
CA VAL A 91 9.47 -19.06 6.06
C VAL A 91 10.32 -17.82 5.81
N GLU A 92 11.54 -17.97 5.30
CA GLU A 92 12.40 -16.84 4.97
C GLU A 92 11.83 -16.01 3.83
N ALA A 93 11.34 -16.64 2.76
CA ALA A 93 10.67 -15.95 1.66
C ALA A 93 9.43 -15.19 2.12
N MET A 94 8.61 -15.78 2.99
CA MET A 94 7.43 -15.10 3.56
C MET A 94 7.83 -13.88 4.42
N LYS A 95 8.91 -13.98 5.21
CA LYS A 95 9.46 -12.84 5.98
C LYS A 95 9.98 -11.72 5.06
N LEU A 96 10.48 -12.03 3.88
CA LEU A 96 10.88 -11.08 2.85
C LEU A 96 9.71 -10.50 2.05
N GLY A 97 8.47 -10.94 2.34
CA GLY A 97 7.26 -10.39 1.71
C GLY A 97 6.74 -11.18 0.51
N ALA A 98 7.17 -12.43 0.30
CA ALA A 98 6.44 -13.32 -0.59
C ALA A 98 5.00 -13.50 -0.07
N VAL A 99 4.04 -13.57 -0.99
CA VAL A 99 2.62 -13.70 -0.61
C VAL A 99 2.19 -15.15 -0.46
N ASP A 100 2.89 -16.06 -1.16
CA ASP A 100 2.65 -17.50 -1.05
C ASP A 100 3.85 -18.29 -1.63
N PHE A 101 3.81 -19.61 -1.52
CA PHE A 101 4.78 -20.49 -2.16
C PHE A 101 4.10 -21.76 -2.69
N ILE A 102 4.67 -22.36 -3.74
CA ILE A 102 4.24 -23.63 -4.29
C ILE A 102 5.45 -24.54 -4.54
N GLN A 103 5.28 -25.82 -4.22
CA GLN A 103 6.35 -26.82 -4.42
C GLN A 103 6.17 -27.55 -5.75
N LYS A 104 7.28 -27.71 -6.49
CA LYS A 104 7.34 -28.62 -7.65
C LYS A 104 7.35 -30.08 -7.18
N PRO A 105 6.60 -31.02 -7.83
CA PRO A 105 5.75 -30.80 -9.00
C PRO A 105 4.37 -30.26 -8.61
N PHE A 106 3.81 -29.40 -9.45
CA PHE A 106 2.49 -28.80 -9.29
C PHE A 106 1.60 -29.10 -10.50
N SER A 107 0.31 -29.06 -10.30
CA SER A 107 -0.68 -29.19 -11.38
C SER A 107 -1.03 -27.83 -11.99
N PRO A 108 -1.51 -27.79 -13.26
CA PRO A 108 -2.05 -26.57 -13.86
C PRO A 108 -3.19 -25.92 -13.06
N GLY A 109 -3.99 -26.73 -12.38
CA GLY A 109 -5.08 -26.25 -11.52
C GLY A 109 -4.59 -25.48 -10.32
N GLU A 110 -3.58 -26.00 -9.60
CA GLU A 110 -2.99 -25.34 -8.44
C GLU A 110 -2.38 -23.99 -8.78
N ILE A 111 -1.69 -23.88 -9.93
CA ILE A 111 -1.14 -22.61 -10.40
C ILE A 111 -2.23 -21.58 -10.67
N ARG A 112 -3.32 -21.97 -11.34
CA ARG A 112 -4.45 -21.07 -11.61
C ARG A 112 -5.15 -20.61 -10.33
N GLU A 113 -5.46 -21.56 -9.44
CA GLU A 113 -6.14 -21.27 -8.18
C GLU A 113 -5.32 -20.27 -7.35
N LEU A 114 -4.02 -20.51 -7.26
CA LEU A 114 -3.12 -19.65 -6.51
C LEU A 114 -3.01 -18.25 -7.13
N ALA A 115 -2.84 -18.16 -8.46
CA ALA A 115 -2.80 -16.89 -9.17
C ALA A 115 -4.12 -16.12 -9.00
N THR A 116 -5.27 -16.79 -9.19
CA THR A 116 -6.60 -16.19 -9.03
C THR A 116 -6.78 -15.65 -7.61
N THR A 117 -6.47 -16.45 -6.59
CA THR A 117 -6.61 -16.05 -5.18
C THR A 117 -5.77 -14.79 -4.86
N VAL A 118 -4.53 -14.72 -5.36
CA VAL A 118 -3.65 -13.59 -5.10
C VAL A 118 -4.10 -12.33 -5.86
N LEU A 119 -4.55 -12.48 -7.12
CA LEU A 119 -5.02 -11.36 -7.94
C LEU A 119 -6.39 -10.84 -7.49
N GLU A 120 -7.30 -11.72 -7.06
CA GLU A 120 -8.59 -11.31 -6.47
C GLU A 120 -8.40 -10.54 -5.16
N ARG A 121 -7.46 -10.95 -4.32
CA ARG A 121 -7.10 -10.18 -3.12
C ARG A 121 -6.55 -8.80 -3.48
N GLU A 122 -5.72 -8.70 -4.53
CA GLU A 122 -5.23 -7.39 -5.01
C GLU A 122 -6.40 -6.52 -5.50
N ALA A 123 -7.31 -7.07 -6.31
CA ALA A 123 -8.49 -6.35 -6.78
C ALA A 123 -9.38 -5.88 -5.62
N LEU A 124 -9.58 -6.71 -4.60
CA LEU A 124 -10.32 -6.35 -3.38
C LEU A 124 -9.56 -5.30 -2.53
N ASP A 125 -8.24 -5.40 -2.46
CA ASP A 125 -7.39 -4.42 -1.78
C ASP A 125 -7.37 -3.08 -2.55
N GLU A 126 -7.34 -3.08 -3.88
CA GLU A 126 -7.45 -1.87 -4.73
C GLU A 126 -8.87 -1.27 -4.70
N GLU A 127 -9.91 -2.10 -4.69
CA GLU A 127 -11.32 -1.67 -4.59
C GLU A 127 -11.65 -1.16 -3.17
N ASN A 128 -10.98 -1.70 -2.15
CA ASN A 128 -11.04 -1.23 -0.76
C ASN A 128 -9.98 -0.17 -0.43
N ALA A 129 -8.97 0.05 -1.27
CA ALA A 129 -8.07 1.18 -1.20
C ALA A 129 -8.78 2.45 -1.70
N ILE A 130 -9.83 2.82 -1.00
CA ILE A 130 -10.19 4.23 -0.95
C ILE A 130 -8.91 4.88 -0.43
N ASP A 131 -8.23 5.62 -1.33
CA ASP A 131 -7.02 6.38 -1.03
C ASP A 131 -7.16 7.11 0.30
N TYR A 132 -6.11 7.11 1.12
CA TYR A 132 -6.09 7.80 2.41
C TYR A 132 -6.74 9.18 2.34
N ARG A 133 -6.41 9.96 1.31
CA ARG A 133 -6.96 11.30 1.09
C ARG A 133 -8.48 11.28 0.89
N SER A 134 -8.99 10.34 0.11
CA SER A 134 -10.43 10.15 -0.09
C SER A 134 -11.14 9.75 1.20
N LEU A 135 -10.50 8.93 2.04
CA LEU A 135 -11.03 8.58 3.37
C LEU A 135 -11.06 9.81 4.31
N ILE A 136 -10.04 10.66 4.27
CA ILE A 136 -10.02 11.90 5.05
C ILE A 136 -11.15 12.85 4.62
N GLU A 137 -11.30 13.09 3.34
CA GLU A 137 -12.37 13.95 2.81
C GLU A 137 -13.77 13.40 3.13
N LEU A 138 -13.94 12.09 3.01
CA LEU A 138 -15.20 11.43 3.39
C LEU A 138 -15.47 11.56 4.89
N ALA A 139 -14.44 11.39 5.74
CA ALA A 139 -14.59 11.57 7.19
C ALA A 139 -14.99 13.01 7.55
N LYS A 140 -14.36 14.03 6.93
CA LYS A 140 -14.72 15.45 7.09
C LYS A 140 -16.15 15.72 6.65
N ARG A 141 -16.59 15.16 5.52
CA ARG A 141 -17.97 15.25 5.04
C ARG A 141 -18.93 14.65 6.06
N HIS A 142 -18.67 13.46 6.58
CA HIS A 142 -19.49 12.84 7.61
C HIS A 142 -19.55 13.65 8.91
N ILE A 143 -18.47 14.38 9.26
CA ILE A 143 -18.49 15.33 10.39
C ILE A 143 -19.45 16.48 10.10
N SER A 144 -19.36 17.07 8.90
CA SER A 144 -20.23 18.17 8.45
C SER A 144 -21.70 17.76 8.44
N ASP A 145 -21.99 16.53 7.99
CA ASP A 145 -23.33 15.94 7.95
C ASP A 145 -23.81 15.44 9.33
N ARG A 146 -23.03 15.64 10.39
CA ARG A 146 -23.27 15.15 11.77
C ARG A 146 -23.43 13.63 11.88
N SER A 147 -22.94 12.89 10.91
CA SER A 147 -22.90 11.41 10.89
C SER A 147 -21.69 10.88 11.63
N PHE A 148 -21.55 11.22 12.93
CA PHE A 148 -20.34 11.00 13.72
C PHE A 148 -19.90 9.55 13.85
N ALA A 149 -20.82 8.59 13.80
CA ALA A 149 -20.49 7.16 13.83
C ALA A 149 -19.75 6.74 12.55
N LEU A 150 -20.24 7.17 11.37
CA LEU A 150 -19.61 6.93 10.08
C LEU A 150 -18.28 7.68 9.96
N ALA A 151 -18.22 8.93 10.42
CA ALA A 151 -17.00 9.71 10.44
C ALA A 151 -15.87 9.00 11.21
N ARG A 152 -16.19 8.45 12.39
CA ARG A 152 -15.24 7.71 13.22
C ARG A 152 -14.76 6.42 12.56
N GLU A 153 -15.67 5.67 11.94
CA GLU A 153 -15.32 4.46 11.19
C GLU A 153 -14.39 4.80 10.02
N THR A 154 -14.74 5.83 9.25
CA THR A 154 -13.95 6.28 8.09
C THR A 154 -12.57 6.80 8.51
N ALA A 155 -12.45 7.57 9.59
CA ALA A 155 -11.16 8.02 10.10
C ALA A 155 -10.28 6.85 10.60
N ARG A 156 -10.88 5.80 11.17
CA ARG A 156 -10.13 4.57 11.52
C ARG A 156 -9.64 3.81 10.29
N LYS A 157 -10.45 3.75 9.22
CA LYS A 157 -10.02 3.18 7.94
C LYS A 157 -8.87 3.98 7.33
N ALA A 158 -8.87 5.32 7.46
CA ALA A 158 -7.75 6.15 7.05
C ALA A 158 -6.47 5.83 7.82
N ILE A 159 -6.53 5.65 9.14
CA ILE A 159 -5.36 5.21 9.93
C ILE A 159 -4.87 3.82 9.49
N ALA A 160 -5.77 2.89 9.20
CA ALA A 160 -5.38 1.56 8.72
C ALA A 160 -4.74 1.61 7.33
N ALA A 161 -5.17 2.55 6.46
CA ALA A 161 -4.58 2.74 5.14
C ALA A 161 -3.19 3.39 5.18
N ASP A 162 -3.00 4.39 6.05
CA ASP A 162 -1.70 5.03 6.29
C ASP A 162 -1.58 5.52 7.74
N PRO A 163 -0.97 4.75 8.64
CA PRO A 163 -0.81 5.12 10.04
C PRO A 163 0.22 6.22 10.30
N ALA A 164 1.02 6.61 9.29
CA ALA A 164 2.03 7.65 9.41
C ALA A 164 1.49 9.07 9.14
N GLN A 165 0.19 9.22 8.95
CA GLN A 165 -0.44 10.51 8.64
C GLN A 165 -1.17 11.10 9.87
N ALA A 166 -0.78 12.30 10.26
CA ALA A 166 -1.30 12.98 11.46
C ALA A 166 -2.79 13.34 11.38
N GLU A 167 -3.31 13.63 10.18
CA GLU A 167 -4.64 14.19 9.97
C GLU A 167 -5.76 13.26 10.45
N ALA A 168 -5.65 11.94 10.21
CA ALA A 168 -6.65 10.98 10.66
C ALA A 168 -6.76 10.90 12.19
N TYR A 169 -5.64 11.02 12.90
CA TYR A 169 -5.63 11.10 14.36
C TYR A 169 -6.27 12.40 14.86
N ASN A 170 -5.98 13.52 14.20
CA ASN A 170 -6.63 14.79 14.50
C ASN A 170 -8.17 14.70 14.35
N LEU A 171 -8.68 14.06 13.29
CA LEU A 171 -10.10 13.86 13.08
C LEU A 171 -10.74 12.98 14.16
N LEU A 172 -10.06 11.93 14.65
CA LEU A 172 -10.54 11.14 15.78
C LEU A 172 -10.58 11.96 17.07
N GLY A 173 -9.57 12.79 17.31
CA GLY A 173 -9.57 13.76 18.42
C GLY A 173 -10.76 14.73 18.34
N ALA A 174 -11.00 15.29 17.15
CA ALA A 174 -12.12 16.20 16.88
C ALA A 174 -13.49 15.53 17.18
N LEU A 175 -13.67 14.29 16.76
CA LEU A 175 -14.89 13.52 17.00
C LEU A 175 -15.13 13.23 18.49
N LEU A 176 -14.08 12.95 19.24
CA LEU A 176 -14.15 12.74 20.69
C LEU A 176 -14.48 14.06 21.41
N GLU A 177 -13.89 15.16 20.97
CA GLU A 177 -14.20 16.46 21.49
C GLU A 177 -15.65 16.89 21.24
N ILE A 178 -16.18 16.65 20.03
CA ILE A 178 -17.59 16.87 19.69
C ILE A 178 -18.50 16.05 20.63
N LYS A 179 -18.09 14.85 21.00
CA LYS A 179 -18.80 14.00 21.95
C LYS A 179 -18.70 14.49 23.40
N GLY A 180 -17.79 15.42 23.70
CA GLY A 180 -17.53 15.94 25.04
C GLY A 180 -16.40 15.24 25.79
N ASP A 181 -15.74 14.27 25.18
CA ASP A 181 -14.62 13.53 25.79
C ASP A 181 -13.28 14.21 25.51
N ARG A 182 -13.08 15.37 26.20
CA ARG A 182 -11.90 16.23 26.00
C ARG A 182 -10.59 15.54 26.37
N LEU A 183 -10.57 14.68 27.39
CA LEU A 183 -9.35 14.01 27.82
C LEU A 183 -8.87 12.96 26.77
N GLU A 184 -9.77 12.19 26.23
CA GLU A 184 -9.43 11.26 25.14
C GLU A 184 -9.09 12.01 23.85
N ALA A 185 -9.78 13.10 23.52
CA ALA A 185 -9.45 13.96 22.39
C ALA A 185 -8.00 14.45 22.43
N GLN A 186 -7.53 14.94 23.61
CA GLN A 186 -6.16 15.39 23.81
C GLN A 186 -5.11 14.30 23.51
N LYS A 187 -5.41 13.03 23.83
CA LYS A 187 -4.50 11.92 23.51
C LYS A 187 -4.32 11.77 22.00
N PHE A 188 -5.40 11.85 21.24
CA PHE A 188 -5.36 11.76 19.79
C PHE A 188 -4.68 12.98 19.14
N TYR A 189 -4.87 14.19 19.66
CA TYR A 189 -4.15 15.37 19.19
C TYR A 189 -2.63 15.27 19.46
N ARG A 190 -2.22 14.72 20.61
CA ARG A 190 -0.82 14.43 20.88
C ARG A 190 -0.26 13.36 19.93
N ALA A 191 -0.99 12.28 19.70
CA ALA A 191 -0.58 11.25 18.74
C ALA A 191 -0.40 11.83 17.33
N ALA A 192 -1.25 12.75 16.89
CA ALA A 192 -1.08 13.46 15.63
C ALA A 192 0.22 14.28 15.62
N LEU A 193 0.57 14.96 16.73
CA LEU A 193 1.79 15.76 16.85
C LEU A 193 3.05 14.91 17.02
N ASP A 194 2.94 13.71 17.57
CA ASP A 194 4.05 12.75 17.63
C ASP A 194 4.42 12.26 16.22
N ILE A 195 3.43 12.17 15.32
CA ILE A 195 3.63 11.80 13.90
C ILE A 195 4.15 13.00 13.10
N ASP A 196 3.47 14.15 13.19
CA ASP A 196 3.86 15.38 12.52
C ASP A 196 3.85 16.55 13.52
N PRO A 197 5.00 16.91 14.10
CA PRO A 197 5.12 18.04 15.04
C PRO A 197 4.75 19.40 14.43
N THR A 198 4.64 19.50 13.10
CA THR A 198 4.30 20.76 12.39
C THR A 198 2.82 20.87 12.05
N PHE A 199 2.01 19.87 12.37
CA PHE A 199 0.60 19.81 12.00
C PHE A 199 -0.26 20.80 12.80
N LYS A 200 -0.52 21.95 12.18
CA LYS A 200 -1.14 23.14 12.83
C LYS A 200 -2.51 22.86 13.45
N ALA A 201 -3.34 22.04 12.78
CA ALA A 201 -4.69 21.76 13.28
C ALA A 201 -4.66 21.03 14.63
N ALA A 202 -3.78 20.03 14.79
CA ALA A 202 -3.63 19.33 16.07
C ALA A 202 -3.08 20.22 17.17
N TRP A 203 -2.15 21.12 16.86
CA TRP A 203 -1.68 22.15 17.80
C TRP A 203 -2.81 23.06 18.27
N ALA A 204 -3.59 23.61 17.35
CA ALA A 204 -4.70 24.49 17.67
C ALA A 204 -5.75 23.80 18.55
N ASN A 205 -6.09 22.55 18.21
CA ASN A 205 -7.06 21.75 18.97
C ASN A 205 -6.53 21.37 20.36
N LEU A 206 -5.26 20.95 20.46
CA LEU A 206 -4.65 20.60 21.73
C LEU A 206 -4.57 21.81 22.65
N ASP A 207 -4.07 22.95 22.16
CA ASP A 207 -3.98 24.19 22.92
C ASP A 207 -5.35 24.67 23.43
N ARG A 208 -6.37 24.63 22.58
CA ARG A 208 -7.75 24.96 22.94
C ARG A 208 -8.33 24.01 23.97
N THR A 209 -8.08 22.72 23.88
CA THR A 209 -8.60 21.72 24.81
C THR A 209 -7.87 21.65 26.14
N THR A 210 -6.63 22.14 26.22
CA THR A 210 -5.87 22.20 27.47
C THR A 210 -6.08 23.52 28.25
N SER A 211 -6.52 24.60 27.59
CA SER A 211 -6.77 25.91 28.18
C SER A 211 -8.23 26.08 28.62
N TRP A 212 -8.46 26.57 29.82
CA TRP A 212 -9.81 26.83 30.36
C TRP A 212 -10.48 28.03 29.71
N ASP A 213 -9.72 28.96 29.18
CA ASP A 213 -10.20 30.26 28.68
C ASP A 213 -10.24 30.34 27.15
N LYS A 214 -9.85 29.29 26.46
CA LYS A 214 -9.84 29.27 24.97
C LYS A 214 -11.07 28.59 24.40
N PHE A 215 -11.91 29.38 23.74
CA PHE A 215 -13.05 28.94 22.95
C PHE A 215 -12.73 29.09 21.47
N GLY A 216 -13.23 28.21 20.62
CA GLY A 216 -12.99 28.29 19.19
C GLY A 216 -13.56 27.09 18.44
N LYS A 217 -13.52 27.17 17.11
CA LYS A 217 -13.91 26.04 16.25
C LYS A 217 -12.87 24.93 16.33
N ILE A 218 -13.34 23.71 16.21
CA ILE A 218 -12.49 22.54 16.03
C ILE A 218 -11.87 22.62 14.63
N ASP A 219 -10.55 22.49 14.55
CA ASP A 219 -9.80 22.48 13.30
C ASP A 219 -9.69 21.04 12.77
N LEU A 220 -10.30 20.76 11.62
CA LEU A 220 -10.31 19.45 11.01
C LEU A 220 -9.09 19.19 10.10
N GLY A 221 -8.21 20.18 9.95
CA GLY A 221 -7.06 20.13 9.05
C GLY A 221 -7.34 20.81 7.68
N PRO A 222 -6.36 20.83 6.78
CA PRO A 222 -6.45 21.56 5.52
C PRO A 222 -7.53 20.94 4.61
N ASP A 223 -8.24 21.79 3.86
CA ASP A 223 -9.12 21.33 2.79
C ASP A 223 -8.29 20.97 1.55
N SER A 224 -8.75 19.97 0.79
CA SER A 224 -8.06 19.49 -0.42
C SER A 224 -7.84 20.59 -1.50
N SER A 225 -8.57 21.70 -1.43
CA SER A 225 -8.40 22.88 -2.29
C SER A 225 -7.15 23.71 -1.97
N ASP A 226 -6.63 23.62 -0.76
CA ASP A 226 -5.50 24.48 -0.33
C ASP A 226 -4.11 23.92 -0.71
N THR A 227 -4.04 22.68 -1.16
CA THR A 227 -2.77 22.00 -1.48
C THR A 227 -2.30 22.22 -2.92
N GLN A 228 -3.18 22.68 -3.82
CA GLN A 228 -2.83 22.94 -5.24
C GLN A 228 -2.16 24.30 -5.50
N SER A 229 -2.13 25.21 -4.50
CA SER A 229 -1.61 26.58 -4.69
C SER A 229 -0.14 26.75 -4.34
N ARG A 230 0.60 25.70 -3.95
CA ARG A 230 2.01 25.80 -3.50
C ARG A 230 3.06 25.37 -4.51
N ASP A 231 2.69 24.75 -5.62
CA ASP A 231 3.66 24.31 -6.64
C ASP A 231 3.88 25.26 -7.82
N ASP A 232 3.18 26.42 -7.85
CA ASP A 232 3.22 27.32 -9.02
C ASP A 232 3.93 28.67 -8.81
N THR A 233 4.68 28.84 -7.70
CA THR A 233 5.47 30.06 -7.45
C THR A 233 6.98 29.81 -7.38
N GLY A 234 7.55 29.19 -8.41
CA GLY A 234 8.97 28.86 -8.47
C GLY A 234 9.62 29.06 -9.84
N LYS A 235 9.09 29.93 -10.71
CA LYS A 235 9.82 30.32 -11.94
C LYS A 235 9.33 31.67 -12.47
N GLU A 236 9.86 32.74 -11.91
CA GLU A 236 10.02 34.00 -12.66
C GLU A 236 11.04 34.87 -11.92
N GLY A 237 12.11 35.23 -12.63
CA GLY A 237 12.95 36.36 -12.22
C GLY A 237 14.45 36.11 -12.18
N GLN A 238 15.07 35.89 -13.34
CA GLN A 238 16.43 36.38 -13.60
C GLN A 238 16.60 36.55 -15.11
N HIS A 239 16.27 37.73 -15.63
CA HIS A 239 16.95 38.39 -16.74
C HIS A 239 16.65 39.87 -16.64
N GLU A 240 17.68 40.63 -16.49
CA GLU A 240 17.99 42.01 -16.88
C GLU A 240 18.83 42.71 -15.81
N GLU A 241 20.01 42.87 -16.06
CA GLU A 241 21.05 43.83 -16.45
C GLU A 241 22.43 43.34 -16.10
#